data_489184b09f6d0b3507d93440d34d20de
#
_entry.id   489184b09f6d0b3507d93440d34d20de
#
_cell.length_a   1.000
_cell.length_b   1.000
_cell.length_c   1.000
_cell.angle_alpha   90.00
_cell.angle_beta   90.00
_cell.angle_gamma   90.00
#
_symmetry.space_group_name_H-M   'P 1'
#
loop_
_entity.id
_entity.type
_entity.pdbx_description
1 polymer ?
#
loop_
_entity_poly.entity_id
_entity_poly.type
_entity_poly.pdbx_seq_one_letter_code
_entity_poly.pdbx_strand_id
1 'polypeptide(L)'
;MAQKDKKIPKIVIMLGVVSLFTDTASELIYPLIPVFISALGSGAIILGVIEGIAETTASMLKLVSGIISDRIGKRKLFVVAGYAISSVIRPLTGIVSAAWQIVIIRMFDRVGKGLRIAPRDALIAASTDESMRGKSYGFHRAMDHTGAVFGPVLAIVVLLTLFGLFKINDPEKALRLTFLFAFIPGILAILTVSLKVKEPAGTEIKSESFRLSLRNFDRNFKMYLFTIFLFTLGNSSDAFLLFRVEESIKASGTVVNIVRNITPLNNMISNFGSTDVQSEVINILFLPLIWAFFHIIKVLFSTPMGALSDRIGRKKVINSGWAIYAVVYAAFSLLVFIPSGIQIPVTFFLFAVYALYYAFTEGTEKAFVADMVQDEKRATAFGLFNFAIGLGALPASVIFGFLYSYFNLKFSGFGGTVAFAFGAILAFISIFMMATLVKEPMKKNLPVK
;
A
#
# COMPACT_ATOMS: atom_id res chain seq x y z
N MET A 1 42.33 -3.28 5.18
CA MET A 1 41.82 -2.26 6.13
C MET A 1 40.37 -2.61 6.45
N ALA A 2 40.07 -2.99 7.66
CA ALA A 2 38.73 -3.31 8.12
C ALA A 2 37.82 -2.08 7.93
N GLN A 3 36.78 -2.21 7.12
CA GLN A 3 35.76 -1.18 6.92
C GLN A 3 35.04 -0.99 8.27
N LYS A 4 35.40 0.07 9.00
CA LYS A 4 34.73 0.43 10.26
C LYS A 4 33.23 0.44 9.99
N ASP A 5 32.46 -0.37 10.72
CA ASP A 5 31.00 -0.43 10.60
C ASP A 5 30.41 0.98 10.82
N LYS A 6 30.13 1.68 9.72
CA LYS A 6 29.56 3.02 9.78
C LYS A 6 28.12 2.87 10.31
N LYS A 7 27.79 3.60 11.37
CA LYS A 7 26.44 3.59 11.98
C LYS A 7 25.46 4.40 11.12
N ILE A 8 24.20 3.96 11.07
CA ILE A 8 23.12 4.70 10.41
C ILE A 8 22.96 6.07 11.10
N PRO A 9 22.88 7.18 10.33
CA PRO A 9 22.74 8.52 10.89
C PRO A 9 21.48 8.66 11.75
N LYS A 10 21.57 9.39 12.86
CA LYS A 10 20.43 9.60 13.79
C LYS A 10 19.18 10.15 13.10
N ILE A 11 19.36 11.04 12.12
CA ILE A 11 18.23 11.61 11.37
C ILE A 11 17.48 10.53 10.57
N VAL A 12 18.18 9.56 10.00
CA VAL A 12 17.58 8.43 9.26
C VAL A 12 16.81 7.52 10.24
N ILE A 13 17.39 7.27 11.43
CA ILE A 13 16.71 6.51 12.47
C ILE A 13 15.42 7.21 12.88
N MET A 14 15.45 8.53 13.11
CA MET A 14 14.26 9.30 13.51
C MET A 14 13.21 9.33 12.40
N LEU A 15 13.61 9.50 11.14
CA LEU A 15 12.69 9.41 10.00
C LEU A 15 12.08 8.01 9.86
N GLY A 16 12.84 6.95 10.15
CA GLY A 16 12.32 5.59 10.22
C GLY A 16 11.27 5.41 11.32
N VAL A 17 11.52 5.94 12.53
CA VAL A 17 10.55 5.90 13.64
C VAL A 17 9.28 6.68 13.29
N VAL A 18 9.40 7.84 12.64
CA VAL A 18 8.25 8.63 12.15
C VAL A 18 7.43 7.81 11.17
N SER A 19 8.10 7.11 10.25
CA SER A 19 7.44 6.28 9.25
C SER A 19 6.72 5.10 9.91
N LEU A 20 7.37 4.41 10.86
CA LEU A 20 6.77 3.34 11.67
C LEU A 20 5.46 3.80 12.31
N PHE A 21 5.46 4.92 13.04
CA PHE A 21 4.25 5.43 13.68
C PHE A 21 3.16 5.83 12.67
N THR A 22 3.55 6.44 11.55
CA THR A 22 2.61 6.85 10.52
C THR A 22 1.96 5.66 9.84
N ASP A 23 2.76 4.62 9.53
CA ASP A 23 2.24 3.42 8.87
C ASP A 23 1.43 2.57 9.86
N THR A 24 1.81 2.52 11.14
CA THR A 24 0.94 1.98 12.20
C THR A 24 -0.42 2.67 12.22
N ALA A 25 -0.47 4.01 12.15
CA ALA A 25 -1.72 4.75 12.14
C ALA A 25 -2.55 4.50 10.87
N SER A 26 -1.93 4.35 9.69
CA SER A 26 -2.65 4.11 8.44
C SER A 26 -3.16 2.69 8.34
N GLU A 27 -2.34 1.73 8.69
CA GLU A 27 -2.64 0.31 8.54
C GLU A 27 -3.54 -0.23 9.67
N LEU A 28 -3.70 0.54 10.76
CA LEU A 28 -4.76 0.32 11.75
C LEU A 28 -6.15 0.51 11.13
N ILE A 29 -6.31 1.49 10.23
CA ILE A 29 -7.58 1.85 9.60
C ILE A 29 -7.83 1.06 8.32
N TYR A 30 -6.81 0.90 7.49
CA TYR A 30 -6.93 0.45 6.11
C TYR A 30 -7.70 -0.87 5.93
N PRO A 31 -7.41 -1.96 6.66
CA PRO A 31 -8.11 -3.23 6.48
C PRO A 31 -9.58 -3.18 6.96
N LEU A 32 -9.95 -2.17 7.73
CA LEU A 32 -11.31 -1.99 8.25
C LEU A 32 -12.18 -1.08 7.36
N ILE A 33 -11.59 -0.39 6.38
CA ILE A 33 -12.33 0.51 5.47
C ILE A 33 -13.45 -0.23 4.70
N PRO A 34 -13.22 -1.40 4.10
CA PRO A 34 -14.28 -2.13 3.40
C PRO A 34 -15.50 -2.41 4.29
N VAL A 35 -15.27 -2.94 5.50
CA VAL A 35 -16.34 -3.21 6.49
C VAL A 35 -17.09 -1.94 6.85
N PHE A 36 -16.36 -0.85 7.09
CA PHE A 36 -16.99 0.41 7.48
C PHE A 36 -17.80 1.04 6.34
N ILE A 37 -17.34 0.93 5.10
CA ILE A 37 -18.09 1.37 3.91
C ILE A 37 -19.37 0.54 3.76
N SER A 38 -19.30 -0.77 3.97
CA SER A 38 -20.47 -1.67 3.98
C SER A 38 -21.46 -1.29 5.09
N ALA A 39 -20.97 -0.98 6.30
CA ALA A 39 -21.80 -0.53 7.43
C ALA A 39 -22.50 0.81 7.13
N LEU A 40 -21.88 1.70 6.35
CA LEU A 40 -22.48 2.95 5.87
C LEU A 40 -23.43 2.76 4.67
N GLY A 41 -23.81 1.52 4.33
CA GLY A 41 -24.73 1.21 3.24
C GLY A 41 -24.14 1.44 1.83
N SER A 42 -22.82 1.46 1.69
CA SER A 42 -22.14 1.69 0.42
C SER A 42 -21.33 0.46 0.00
N GLY A 43 -20.98 0.38 -1.28
CA GLY A 43 -20.34 -0.80 -1.86
C GLY A 43 -19.11 -0.47 -2.71
N ALA A 44 -18.78 -1.39 -3.60
CA ALA A 44 -17.55 -1.41 -4.37
C ALA A 44 -17.32 -0.15 -5.25
N ILE A 45 -18.38 0.51 -5.74
CA ILE A 45 -18.22 1.77 -6.52
C ILE A 45 -17.57 2.85 -5.65
N ILE A 46 -18.10 3.08 -4.45
CA ILE A 46 -17.55 4.09 -3.54
C ILE A 46 -16.13 3.73 -3.13
N LEU A 47 -15.86 2.44 -2.85
CA LEU A 47 -14.49 1.97 -2.57
C LEU A 47 -13.54 2.28 -3.73
N GLY A 48 -13.98 2.06 -4.98
CA GLY A 48 -13.21 2.39 -6.17
C GLY A 48 -12.91 3.88 -6.32
N VAL A 49 -13.89 4.73 -6.03
CA VAL A 49 -13.72 6.20 -6.04
C VAL A 49 -12.74 6.63 -4.94
N ILE A 50 -12.91 6.12 -3.72
CA ILE A 50 -12.03 6.42 -2.57
C ILE A 50 -10.57 6.10 -2.92
N GLU A 51 -10.31 4.87 -3.34
CA GLU A 51 -8.95 4.39 -3.55
C GLU A 51 -8.34 4.98 -4.83
N GLY A 52 -9.14 5.14 -5.89
CA GLY A 52 -8.68 5.76 -7.13
C GLY A 52 -8.25 7.21 -6.95
N ILE A 53 -9.06 8.03 -6.28
CA ILE A 53 -8.72 9.42 -5.94
C ILE A 53 -7.49 9.45 -5.03
N ALA A 54 -7.44 8.56 -4.03
CA ALA A 54 -6.35 8.50 -3.09
C ALA A 54 -5.01 8.26 -3.79
N GLU A 55 -4.88 7.20 -4.58
CA GLU A 55 -3.61 6.84 -5.23
C GLU A 55 -3.19 7.84 -6.31
N THR A 56 -4.13 8.36 -7.10
CA THR A 56 -3.84 9.42 -8.08
C THR A 56 -3.34 10.68 -7.39
N THR A 57 -4.01 11.14 -6.33
CA THR A 57 -3.58 12.31 -5.56
C THR A 57 -2.17 12.15 -5.01
N ALA A 58 -1.87 11.00 -4.38
CA ALA A 58 -0.55 10.72 -3.84
C ALA A 58 0.53 10.72 -4.93
N SER A 59 0.26 10.09 -6.07
CA SER A 59 1.23 9.95 -7.17
C SER A 59 1.54 11.29 -7.85
N MET A 60 0.54 12.13 -8.07
CA MET A 60 0.71 13.46 -8.64
C MET A 60 1.48 14.40 -7.69
N LEU A 61 1.14 14.40 -6.42
CA LEU A 61 1.75 15.30 -5.44
C LEU A 61 3.18 14.93 -5.07
N LYS A 62 3.59 13.66 -5.14
CA LYS A 62 5.00 13.27 -4.96
C LYS A 62 5.94 14.03 -5.89
N LEU A 63 5.52 14.21 -7.15
CA LEU A 63 6.30 14.93 -8.14
C LEU A 63 6.38 16.43 -7.81
N VAL A 64 5.22 17.05 -7.56
CA VAL A 64 5.11 18.49 -7.30
C VAL A 64 5.84 18.86 -6.01
N SER A 65 5.69 18.09 -4.95
CA SER A 65 6.32 18.37 -3.65
C SER A 65 7.85 18.29 -3.70
N GLY A 66 8.39 17.35 -4.47
CA GLY A 66 9.83 17.25 -4.69
C GLY A 66 10.39 18.53 -5.30
N ILE A 67 9.80 18.99 -6.41
CA ILE A 67 10.22 20.21 -7.12
C ILE A 67 10.14 21.45 -6.20
N ILE A 68 9.00 21.61 -5.51
CA ILE A 68 8.77 22.80 -4.67
C ILE A 68 9.72 22.78 -3.47
N SER A 69 9.90 21.62 -2.81
CA SER A 69 10.78 21.52 -1.65
C SER A 69 12.25 21.79 -1.99
N ASP A 70 12.70 21.38 -3.17
CA ASP A 70 14.05 21.63 -3.64
C ASP A 70 14.25 23.10 -3.99
N ARG A 71 13.26 23.78 -4.57
CA ARG A 71 13.31 25.22 -4.85
C ARG A 71 13.32 26.08 -3.58
N ILE A 72 12.55 25.70 -2.57
CA ILE A 72 12.46 26.46 -1.31
C ILE A 72 13.63 26.15 -0.38
N GLY A 73 14.28 24.98 -0.52
CA GLY A 73 15.39 24.53 0.34
C GLY A 73 14.96 24.15 1.77
N LYS A 74 13.65 24.00 2.04
CA LYS A 74 13.10 23.70 3.38
C LYS A 74 12.38 22.34 3.37
N ARG A 75 13.13 21.26 3.18
CA ARG A 75 12.57 19.90 3.08
C ARG A 75 11.84 19.45 4.33
N LYS A 76 12.38 19.77 5.52
CA LYS A 76 11.74 19.45 6.81
C LYS A 76 10.32 20.02 6.90
N LEU A 77 10.08 21.24 6.42
CA LEU A 77 8.76 21.87 6.48
C LEU A 77 7.69 21.02 5.75
N PHE A 78 8.02 20.55 4.53
CA PHE A 78 7.12 19.68 3.75
C PHE A 78 6.89 18.34 4.44
N VAL A 79 7.94 17.76 5.04
CA VAL A 79 7.85 16.51 5.78
C VAL A 79 6.95 16.65 7.01
N VAL A 80 7.14 17.69 7.81
CA VAL A 80 6.29 17.98 9.00
C VAL A 80 4.85 18.24 8.58
N ALA A 81 4.61 19.10 7.58
CA ALA A 81 3.27 19.42 7.10
C ALA A 81 2.56 18.17 6.56
N GLY A 82 3.26 17.33 5.78
CA GLY A 82 2.70 16.11 5.23
C GLY A 82 2.31 15.09 6.32
N TYR A 83 3.15 14.91 7.34
CA TYR A 83 2.80 14.05 8.47
C TYR A 83 1.68 14.64 9.32
N ALA A 84 1.67 15.95 9.56
CA ALA A 84 0.62 16.63 10.32
C ALA A 84 -0.75 16.49 9.64
N ILE A 85 -0.84 16.76 8.33
CA ILE A 85 -2.08 16.60 7.56
C ILE A 85 -2.59 15.15 7.69
N SER A 86 -1.75 14.15 7.39
CA SER A 86 -2.16 12.74 7.46
C SER A 86 -2.62 12.33 8.87
N SER A 87 -1.89 12.74 9.90
CA SER A 87 -2.15 12.34 11.29
C SER A 87 -3.41 12.97 11.87
N VAL A 88 -3.76 14.19 11.45
CA VAL A 88 -4.98 14.87 11.89
C VAL A 88 -6.21 14.40 11.11
N ILE A 89 -6.08 14.28 9.80
CA ILE A 89 -7.23 13.98 8.91
C ILE A 89 -7.66 12.53 9.04
N ARG A 90 -6.73 11.60 9.13
CA ARG A 90 -7.01 10.15 9.11
C ARG A 90 -7.94 9.69 10.23
N PRO A 91 -7.78 10.08 11.50
CA PRO A 91 -8.69 9.70 12.59
C PRO A 91 -10.13 10.20 12.39
N LEU A 92 -10.33 11.28 11.61
CA LEU A 92 -11.67 11.80 11.34
C LEU A 92 -12.57 10.78 10.59
N THR A 93 -12.00 9.70 10.04
CA THR A 93 -12.77 8.57 9.55
C THR A 93 -13.73 8.00 10.62
N GLY A 94 -13.39 8.13 11.91
CA GLY A 94 -14.24 7.67 13.01
C GLY A 94 -15.50 8.51 13.26
N ILE A 95 -15.60 9.72 12.72
CA ILE A 95 -16.74 10.62 12.95
C ILE A 95 -17.61 10.87 11.71
N VAL A 96 -17.29 10.24 10.57
CA VAL A 96 -18.08 10.41 9.34
C VAL A 96 -19.47 9.79 9.48
N SER A 97 -20.47 10.38 8.83
CA SER A 97 -21.84 9.88 8.78
C SER A 97 -22.23 9.29 7.41
N ALA A 98 -21.39 9.51 6.40
CA ALA A 98 -21.64 9.04 5.04
C ALA A 98 -20.34 8.65 4.33
N ALA A 99 -20.39 7.66 3.46
CA ALA A 99 -19.22 7.11 2.77
C ALA A 99 -18.49 8.15 1.87
N TRP A 100 -19.19 9.13 1.28
CA TRP A 100 -18.55 10.21 0.49
C TRP A 100 -17.57 11.05 1.32
N GLN A 101 -17.79 11.19 2.63
CA GLN A 101 -16.87 11.92 3.52
C GLN A 101 -15.53 11.18 3.64
N ILE A 102 -15.53 9.84 3.54
CA ILE A 102 -14.31 9.04 3.53
C ILE A 102 -13.48 9.37 2.27
N VAL A 103 -14.12 9.65 1.11
CA VAL A 103 -13.42 10.10 -0.12
C VAL A 103 -12.56 11.34 0.19
N ILE A 104 -13.15 12.34 0.85
CA ILE A 104 -12.48 13.60 1.21
C ILE A 104 -11.34 13.33 2.19
N ILE A 105 -11.60 12.56 3.24
CA ILE A 105 -10.58 12.22 4.25
C ILE A 105 -9.39 11.49 3.60
N ARG A 106 -9.66 10.51 2.77
CA ARG A 106 -8.62 9.74 2.08
C ARG A 106 -7.83 10.60 1.10
N MET A 107 -8.52 11.50 0.37
CA MET A 107 -7.85 12.46 -0.52
C MET A 107 -6.87 13.33 0.27
N PHE A 108 -7.29 13.96 1.37
CA PHE A 108 -6.41 14.80 2.19
C PHE A 108 -5.30 14.01 2.88
N ASP A 109 -5.56 12.80 3.35
CA ASP A 109 -4.49 11.92 3.84
C ASP A 109 -3.42 11.67 2.76
N ARG A 110 -3.85 11.46 1.51
CA ARG A 110 -2.94 11.27 0.37
C ARG A 110 -2.24 12.54 -0.08
N VAL A 111 -2.86 13.72 0.12
CA VAL A 111 -2.15 15.01 0.01
C VAL A 111 -0.98 15.03 0.99
N GLY A 112 -1.22 14.71 2.26
CA GLY A 112 -0.15 14.60 3.25
C GLY A 112 0.95 13.60 2.86
N LYS A 113 0.57 12.44 2.34
CA LYS A 113 1.53 11.42 1.84
C LYS A 113 2.35 11.94 0.66
N GLY A 114 1.70 12.57 -0.32
CA GLY A 114 2.38 13.13 -1.49
C GLY A 114 3.35 14.26 -1.13
N LEU A 115 2.96 15.13 -0.20
CA LEU A 115 3.82 16.24 0.26
C LEU A 115 5.11 15.77 0.94
N ARG A 116 5.09 14.66 1.71
CA ARG A 116 6.24 14.26 2.54
C ARG A 116 7.23 13.33 1.87
N ILE A 117 6.82 12.48 0.91
CA ILE A 117 7.66 11.36 0.44
C ILE A 117 8.93 11.86 -0.24
N ALA A 118 8.83 12.70 -1.26
CA ALA A 118 10.00 13.16 -1.99
C ALA A 118 10.96 14.02 -1.13
N PRO A 119 10.48 15.01 -0.34
CA PRO A 119 11.33 15.76 0.58
C PRO A 119 11.98 14.89 1.67
N ARG A 120 11.28 13.88 2.20
CA ARG A 120 11.82 12.93 3.17
C ARG A 120 12.95 12.11 2.58
N ASP A 121 12.76 11.57 1.40
CA ASP A 121 13.77 10.75 0.73
C ASP A 121 15.01 11.58 0.40
N ALA A 122 14.84 12.87 0.04
CA ALA A 122 15.93 13.81 -0.14
C ALA A 122 16.66 14.13 1.18
N LEU A 123 15.95 14.22 2.33
CA LEU A 123 16.58 14.37 3.65
C LEU A 123 17.43 13.14 4.02
N ILE A 124 16.95 11.93 3.75
CA ILE A 124 17.70 10.69 3.96
C ILE A 124 18.99 10.72 3.13
N ALA A 125 18.89 11.05 1.84
CA ALA A 125 20.05 11.13 0.94
C ALA A 125 21.08 12.16 1.40
N ALA A 126 20.62 13.37 1.77
CA ALA A 126 21.49 14.46 2.22
C ALA A 126 22.17 14.18 3.57
N SER A 127 21.57 13.32 4.40
CA SER A 127 22.09 12.97 5.73
C SER A 127 22.98 11.73 5.74
N THR A 128 23.21 11.10 4.58
CA THR A 128 23.85 9.79 4.49
C THR A 128 24.98 9.81 3.46
N ASP A 129 26.15 9.29 3.85
CA ASP A 129 27.28 9.08 2.92
C ASP A 129 26.83 8.20 1.74
N GLU A 130 27.38 8.43 0.54
CA GLU A 130 27.02 7.68 -0.67
C GLU A 130 27.16 6.16 -0.50
N SER A 131 28.23 5.73 0.17
CA SER A 131 28.50 4.31 0.46
C SER A 131 27.48 3.64 1.38
N MET A 132 26.62 4.41 2.07
CA MET A 132 25.63 3.92 3.04
C MET A 132 24.18 4.20 2.63
N ARG A 133 23.94 4.85 1.49
CA ARG A 133 22.58 5.20 1.05
C ARG A 133 21.66 3.98 0.98
N GLY A 134 22.14 2.86 0.41
CA GLY A 134 21.38 1.62 0.34
C GLY A 134 20.97 1.09 1.72
N LYS A 135 21.92 1.06 2.68
CA LYS A 135 21.65 0.64 4.07
C LYS A 135 20.64 1.57 4.77
N SER A 136 20.73 2.88 4.53
CA SER A 136 19.83 3.87 5.13
C SER A 136 18.42 3.80 4.57
N TYR A 137 18.25 3.67 3.25
CA TYR A 137 16.93 3.45 2.64
C TYR A 137 16.35 2.09 3.01
N GLY A 138 17.17 1.04 3.05
CA GLY A 138 16.74 -0.28 3.50
C GLY A 138 16.22 -0.28 4.94
N PHE A 139 16.94 0.40 5.86
CA PHE A 139 16.47 0.58 7.23
C PHE A 139 15.14 1.33 7.29
N HIS A 140 15.03 2.45 6.54
CA HIS A 140 13.78 3.21 6.50
C HIS A 140 12.60 2.36 6.00
N ARG A 141 12.80 1.56 4.95
CA ARG A 141 11.79 0.62 4.44
C ARG A 141 11.42 -0.47 5.45
N ALA A 142 12.41 -1.00 6.18
CA ALA A 142 12.13 -1.96 7.24
C ALA A 142 11.23 -1.34 8.32
N MET A 143 11.43 -0.08 8.68
CA MET A 143 10.56 0.64 9.63
C MET A 143 9.16 0.88 9.08
N ASP A 144 9.00 1.25 7.78
CA ASP A 144 7.71 1.34 7.10
C ASP A 144 6.93 0.02 7.22
N HIS A 145 7.56 -1.08 6.80
CA HIS A 145 6.93 -2.40 6.84
C HIS A 145 6.63 -2.88 8.27
N THR A 146 7.49 -2.54 9.23
CA THR A 146 7.23 -2.84 10.65
C THR A 146 5.95 -2.14 11.12
N GLY A 147 5.77 -0.86 10.77
CA GLY A 147 4.52 -0.12 11.02
C GLY A 147 3.30 -0.77 10.36
N ALA A 148 3.47 -1.28 9.13
CA ALA A 148 2.41 -1.95 8.40
C ALA A 148 1.98 -3.30 9.00
N VAL A 149 2.84 -3.95 9.79
CA VAL A 149 2.47 -5.12 10.61
C VAL A 149 1.82 -4.69 11.92
N PHE A 150 2.40 -3.68 12.60
CA PHE A 150 1.88 -3.23 13.89
C PHE A 150 0.50 -2.59 13.81
N GLY A 151 0.16 -1.92 12.70
CA GLY A 151 -1.14 -1.26 12.53
C GLY A 151 -2.32 -2.22 12.68
N PRO A 152 -2.43 -3.28 11.87
CA PRO A 152 -3.50 -4.27 11.97
C PRO A 152 -3.51 -5.00 13.32
N VAL A 153 -2.34 -5.32 13.88
CA VAL A 153 -2.25 -5.94 15.22
C VAL A 153 -2.81 -5.00 16.28
N LEU A 154 -2.48 -3.70 16.22
CA LEU A 154 -3.03 -2.70 17.13
C LEU A 154 -4.56 -2.56 16.94
N ALA A 155 -5.07 -2.63 15.70
CA ALA A 155 -6.50 -2.62 15.45
C ALA A 155 -7.20 -3.79 16.15
N ILE A 156 -6.65 -5.00 16.07
CA ILE A 156 -7.17 -6.17 16.76
C ILE A 156 -7.18 -5.94 18.28
N VAL A 157 -6.07 -5.48 18.85
CA VAL A 157 -5.96 -5.21 20.31
C VAL A 157 -6.98 -4.18 20.76
N VAL A 158 -7.13 -3.07 20.01
CA VAL A 158 -8.11 -2.01 20.34
C VAL A 158 -9.53 -2.58 20.27
N LEU A 159 -9.90 -3.28 19.19
CA LEU A 159 -11.23 -3.88 19.05
C LEU A 159 -11.54 -4.88 20.16
N LEU A 160 -10.61 -5.79 20.48
CA LEU A 160 -10.78 -6.75 21.58
C LEU A 160 -10.94 -6.03 22.93
N THR A 161 -10.23 -4.93 23.15
CA THR A 161 -10.37 -4.11 24.37
C THR A 161 -11.73 -3.43 24.43
N LEU A 162 -12.21 -2.86 23.31
CA LEU A 162 -13.50 -2.18 23.25
C LEU A 162 -14.66 -3.17 23.50
N PHE A 163 -14.66 -4.33 22.87
CA PHE A 163 -15.68 -5.35 23.06
C PHE A 163 -15.56 -6.05 24.43
N GLY A 164 -14.35 -6.46 24.81
CA GLY A 164 -14.10 -7.28 26.00
C GLY A 164 -14.14 -6.47 27.30
N LEU A 165 -13.37 -5.39 27.39
CA LEU A 165 -13.23 -4.61 28.63
C LEU A 165 -14.29 -3.52 28.74
N PHE A 166 -14.48 -2.72 27.67
CA PHE A 166 -15.44 -1.61 27.69
C PHE A 166 -16.88 -2.03 27.36
N LYS A 167 -17.11 -3.30 26.99
CA LYS A 167 -18.44 -3.88 26.71
C LYS A 167 -19.24 -3.08 25.67
N ILE A 168 -18.54 -2.56 24.65
CA ILE A 168 -19.19 -1.87 23.54
C ILE A 168 -19.77 -2.94 22.60
N ASN A 169 -21.06 -3.14 22.65
CA ASN A 169 -21.78 -4.18 21.87
C ASN A 169 -22.22 -3.70 20.47
N ASP A 170 -21.87 -2.46 20.10
CA ASP A 170 -22.17 -1.87 18.80
C ASP A 170 -20.88 -1.94 17.92
N PRO A 171 -20.85 -2.80 16.89
CA PRO A 171 -19.71 -2.98 16.01
C PRO A 171 -19.31 -1.70 15.26
N GLU A 172 -20.28 -0.91 14.79
CA GLU A 172 -20.00 0.35 14.09
C GLU A 172 -19.34 1.35 15.03
N LYS A 173 -19.83 1.48 16.27
CA LYS A 173 -19.24 2.35 17.31
C LYS A 173 -17.82 1.89 17.66
N ALA A 174 -17.58 0.58 17.74
CA ALA A 174 -16.24 0.06 17.99
C ALA A 174 -15.26 0.38 16.84
N LEU A 175 -15.68 0.26 15.58
CA LEU A 175 -14.91 0.67 14.41
C LEU A 175 -14.58 2.16 14.45
N ARG A 176 -15.55 3.02 14.73
CA ARG A 176 -15.37 4.48 14.84
C ARG A 176 -14.34 4.84 15.91
N LEU A 177 -14.43 4.26 17.10
CA LEU A 177 -13.47 4.46 18.16
C LEU A 177 -12.08 3.95 17.78
N THR A 178 -12.00 2.80 17.11
CA THR A 178 -10.73 2.26 16.61
C THR A 178 -10.07 3.23 15.64
N PHE A 179 -10.81 3.86 14.73
CA PHE A 179 -10.26 4.87 13.82
C PHE A 179 -9.74 6.12 14.56
N LEU A 180 -10.43 6.55 15.62
CA LEU A 180 -9.96 7.66 16.45
C LEU A 180 -8.64 7.31 17.18
N PHE A 181 -8.43 6.05 17.56
CA PHE A 181 -7.18 5.60 18.16
C PHE A 181 -5.95 5.80 17.25
N ALA A 182 -6.13 5.86 15.92
CA ALA A 182 -5.05 6.17 14.99
C ALA A 182 -4.40 7.56 15.23
N PHE A 183 -5.08 8.43 15.99
CA PHE A 183 -4.53 9.72 16.43
C PHE A 183 -3.30 9.56 17.31
N ILE A 184 -3.23 8.51 18.15
CA ILE A 184 -2.12 8.29 19.08
C ILE A 184 -0.80 8.06 18.32
N PRO A 185 -0.65 7.04 17.46
CA PRO A 185 0.57 6.89 16.68
C PRO A 185 0.77 8.07 15.70
N GLY A 186 -0.30 8.71 15.23
CA GLY A 186 -0.21 9.91 14.40
C GLY A 186 0.46 11.10 15.12
N ILE A 187 0.06 11.39 16.36
CA ILE A 187 0.71 12.44 17.19
C ILE A 187 2.16 12.08 17.46
N LEU A 188 2.48 10.83 17.80
CA LEU A 188 3.85 10.39 18.02
C LEU A 188 4.73 10.62 16.81
N ALA A 189 4.19 10.41 15.59
CA ALA A 189 4.89 10.72 14.34
C ALA A 189 5.18 12.23 14.21
N ILE A 190 4.18 13.10 14.46
CA ILE A 190 4.33 14.55 14.38
C ILE A 190 5.36 15.05 15.41
N LEU A 191 5.26 14.62 16.66
CA LEU A 191 6.20 15.00 17.71
C LEU A 191 7.62 14.57 17.39
N THR A 192 7.79 13.33 16.91
CA THR A 192 9.11 12.81 16.53
C THR A 192 9.71 13.61 15.38
N VAL A 193 8.98 13.88 14.31
CA VAL A 193 9.52 14.63 13.17
C VAL A 193 9.81 16.09 13.52
N SER A 194 8.95 16.71 14.29
CA SER A 194 9.10 18.12 14.66
C SER A 194 10.29 18.36 15.59
N LEU A 195 10.44 17.50 16.62
CA LEU A 195 11.42 17.69 17.69
C LEU A 195 12.79 17.04 17.39
N LYS A 196 12.82 15.89 16.70
CA LYS A 196 14.02 15.08 16.53
C LYS A 196 14.65 15.14 15.14
N VAL A 197 13.92 15.55 14.10
CA VAL A 197 14.45 15.71 12.74
C VAL A 197 14.92 17.16 12.56
N LYS A 198 16.18 17.33 12.13
CA LYS A 198 16.76 18.65 11.82
C LYS A 198 16.96 18.78 10.32
N GLU A 199 16.84 20.01 9.79
CA GLU A 199 17.26 20.32 8.41
C GLU A 199 18.78 20.19 8.31
N PRO A 200 19.36 19.43 7.36
CA PRO A 200 20.80 19.42 7.14
C PRO A 200 21.29 20.81 6.71
N ALA A 201 22.40 21.28 7.28
CA ALA A 201 23.01 22.53 6.87
C ALA A 201 23.60 22.39 5.45
N GLY A 202 23.47 23.41 4.59
CA GLY A 202 24.18 23.49 3.30
C GLY A 202 23.52 22.77 2.12
N THR A 203 22.21 22.54 2.13
CA THR A 203 21.49 22.15 0.91
C THR A 203 21.42 23.30 -0.07
N GLU A 204 22.50 23.47 -0.87
CA GLU A 204 22.48 24.40 -2.00
C GLU A 204 21.41 23.95 -3.01
N ILE A 205 20.60 24.93 -3.41
CA ILE A 205 19.50 24.75 -4.35
C ILE A 205 20.09 24.69 -5.76
N LYS A 206 20.33 23.51 -6.31
CA LYS A 206 20.52 23.37 -7.75
C LYS A 206 19.14 23.34 -8.41
N SER A 207 18.67 24.51 -8.83
CA SER A 207 17.44 24.67 -9.61
C SER A 207 17.71 24.23 -11.05
N GLU A 208 17.77 22.95 -11.32
CA GLU A 208 17.57 22.49 -12.69
C GLU A 208 16.07 22.54 -13.03
N SER A 209 15.74 23.08 -14.20
CA SER A 209 14.36 23.16 -14.67
C SER A 209 13.84 21.75 -14.95
N PHE A 210 13.10 21.19 -13.99
CA PHE A 210 12.41 19.93 -14.17
C PHE A 210 11.34 20.08 -15.28
N ARG A 211 11.51 19.38 -16.39
CA ARG A 211 10.54 19.32 -17.48
C ARG A 211 10.05 17.89 -17.65
N LEU A 212 8.79 17.64 -17.33
CA LEU A 212 8.10 16.40 -17.69
C LEU A 212 7.96 16.35 -19.21
N SER A 213 8.91 15.74 -19.89
CA SER A 213 8.86 15.58 -21.34
C SER A 213 9.31 14.18 -21.72
N LEU A 214 8.44 13.44 -22.40
CA LEU A 214 8.74 12.14 -22.98
C LEU A 214 9.69 12.23 -24.19
N ARG A 215 9.88 13.44 -24.76
CA ARG A 215 10.61 13.63 -26.04
C ARG A 215 12.07 13.15 -25.95
N ASN A 216 12.69 13.29 -24.78
CA ASN A 216 14.10 13.02 -24.55
C ASN A 216 14.40 11.57 -24.08
N PHE A 217 13.41 10.69 -24.08
CA PHE A 217 13.54 9.29 -23.72
C PHE A 217 13.44 8.39 -24.93
N ASP A 218 14.14 7.25 -24.89
CA ASP A 218 14.16 6.28 -25.94
C ASP A 218 12.81 5.53 -26.09
N ARG A 219 12.67 4.79 -27.17
CA ARG A 219 11.46 4.01 -27.43
C ARG A 219 11.23 2.93 -26.39
N ASN A 220 12.29 2.30 -25.88
CA ASN A 220 12.21 1.23 -24.90
C ASN A 220 11.58 1.72 -23.58
N PHE A 221 12.05 2.86 -23.06
CA PHE A 221 11.47 3.47 -21.86
C PHE A 221 10.00 3.89 -22.06
N LYS A 222 9.65 4.46 -23.22
CA LYS A 222 8.25 4.83 -23.54
C LYS A 222 7.35 3.59 -23.58
N MET A 223 7.83 2.48 -24.19
CA MET A 223 7.08 1.21 -24.22
C MET A 223 6.91 0.63 -22.81
N TYR A 224 7.92 0.73 -21.95
CA TYR A 224 7.82 0.33 -20.56
C TYR A 224 6.77 1.16 -19.80
N LEU A 225 6.78 2.49 -19.95
CA LEU A 225 5.77 3.36 -19.33
C LEU A 225 4.34 3.02 -19.78
N PHE A 226 4.16 2.74 -21.06
CA PHE A 226 2.86 2.32 -21.59
C PHE A 226 2.42 0.96 -21.03
N THR A 227 3.36 0.02 -20.93
CA THR A 227 3.10 -1.31 -20.35
C THR A 227 2.74 -1.22 -18.86
N ILE A 228 3.45 -0.38 -18.09
CA ILE A 228 3.13 -0.10 -16.67
C ILE A 228 1.75 0.55 -16.53
N PHE A 229 1.42 1.52 -17.39
CA PHE A 229 0.10 2.13 -17.40
C PHE A 229 -1.00 1.10 -17.64
N LEU A 230 -0.82 0.22 -18.63
CA LEU A 230 -1.79 -0.84 -18.92
C LEU A 230 -1.91 -1.85 -17.77
N PHE A 231 -0.79 -2.26 -17.18
CA PHE A 231 -0.79 -3.11 -15.98
C PHE A 231 -1.55 -2.43 -14.84
N THR A 232 -1.32 -1.13 -14.61
CA THR A 232 -2.00 -0.35 -13.57
C THR A 232 -3.51 -0.28 -13.80
N LEU A 233 -3.98 -0.20 -15.05
CA LEU A 233 -5.41 -0.27 -15.36
C LEU A 233 -6.06 -1.59 -14.93
N GLY A 234 -5.31 -2.68 -14.92
CA GLY A 234 -5.76 -3.98 -14.39
C GLY A 234 -5.49 -4.15 -12.89
N ASN A 235 -4.63 -3.31 -12.31
CA ASN A 235 -4.20 -3.39 -10.92
C ASN A 235 -5.03 -2.42 -10.05
N SER A 236 -6.20 -2.90 -9.61
CA SER A 236 -7.06 -2.16 -8.68
C SER A 236 -6.46 -2.10 -7.27
N SER A 237 -7.05 -1.30 -6.39
CA SER A 237 -6.62 -1.21 -5.00
C SER A 237 -6.76 -2.54 -4.25
N ASP A 238 -5.82 -2.82 -3.36
CA ASP A 238 -5.84 -3.98 -2.45
C ASP A 238 -7.10 -4.02 -1.57
N ALA A 239 -7.75 -2.88 -1.37
CA ALA A 239 -9.01 -2.79 -0.64
C ALA A 239 -10.12 -3.65 -1.27
N PHE A 240 -10.09 -3.89 -2.59
CA PHE A 240 -11.07 -4.79 -3.24
C PHE A 240 -10.83 -6.26 -2.89
N LEU A 241 -9.58 -6.67 -2.66
CA LEU A 241 -9.28 -8.01 -2.16
C LEU A 241 -9.89 -8.19 -0.76
N LEU A 242 -9.68 -7.21 0.13
CA LEU A 242 -10.28 -7.21 1.47
C LEU A 242 -11.80 -7.16 1.40
N PHE A 243 -12.39 -6.36 0.51
CA PHE A 243 -13.85 -6.32 0.28
C PHE A 243 -14.39 -7.67 -0.18
N ARG A 244 -13.70 -8.36 -1.09
CA ARG A 244 -14.08 -9.70 -1.55
C ARG A 244 -13.98 -10.73 -0.42
N VAL A 245 -12.97 -10.62 0.44
CA VAL A 245 -12.85 -11.47 1.63
C VAL A 245 -14.00 -11.22 2.60
N GLU A 246 -14.33 -9.96 2.87
CA GLU A 246 -15.48 -9.59 3.73
C GLU A 246 -16.78 -10.24 3.24
N GLU A 247 -17.09 -10.10 1.96
CA GLU A 247 -18.29 -10.74 1.37
C GLU A 247 -18.25 -12.26 1.54
N SER A 248 -17.11 -12.90 1.26
CA SER A 248 -16.94 -14.35 1.35
C SER A 248 -17.12 -14.86 2.79
N ILE A 249 -16.57 -14.13 3.77
CA ILE A 249 -16.69 -14.47 5.21
C ILE A 249 -18.15 -14.36 5.66
N LYS A 250 -18.80 -13.25 5.33
CA LYS A 250 -20.21 -13.01 5.70
C LYS A 250 -21.13 -14.06 5.09
N ALA A 251 -20.92 -14.40 3.82
CA ALA A 251 -21.75 -15.38 3.12
C ALA A 251 -21.57 -16.82 3.64
N SER A 252 -20.34 -17.19 4.06
CA SER A 252 -20.03 -18.58 4.42
C SER A 252 -20.27 -18.92 5.89
N GLY A 253 -20.19 -17.94 6.80
CA GLY A 253 -20.18 -18.16 8.26
C GLY A 253 -19.01 -19.02 8.77
N THR A 254 -18.11 -19.45 7.89
CA THR A 254 -17.04 -20.43 8.18
C THR A 254 -16.09 -19.95 9.26
N VAL A 255 -15.70 -18.66 9.25
CA VAL A 255 -14.80 -18.08 10.26
C VAL A 255 -15.44 -18.16 11.65
N VAL A 256 -16.71 -17.81 11.74
CA VAL A 256 -17.49 -17.88 12.99
C VAL A 256 -17.49 -19.30 13.53
N ASN A 257 -17.75 -20.28 12.67
CA ASN A 257 -17.76 -21.69 13.07
C ASN A 257 -16.38 -22.19 13.52
N ILE A 258 -15.30 -21.80 12.82
CA ILE A 258 -13.93 -22.15 13.22
C ILE A 258 -13.62 -21.58 14.61
N VAL A 259 -13.91 -20.30 14.83
CA VAL A 259 -13.62 -19.62 16.10
C VAL A 259 -14.41 -20.23 17.25
N ARG A 260 -15.69 -20.56 17.04
CA ARG A 260 -16.54 -21.20 18.03
C ARG A 260 -16.07 -22.60 18.41
N ASN A 261 -15.44 -23.34 17.51
CA ASN A 261 -14.89 -24.65 17.78
C ASN A 261 -13.54 -24.62 18.54
N ILE A 262 -12.90 -23.44 18.63
CA ILE A 262 -11.66 -23.27 19.40
C ILE A 262 -12.02 -22.73 20.78
N THR A 263 -12.05 -23.61 21.79
CA THR A 263 -12.52 -23.31 23.15
C THR A 263 -11.96 -22.02 23.75
N PRO A 264 -10.63 -21.72 23.71
CA PRO A 264 -10.13 -20.46 24.25
C PRO A 264 -10.68 -19.22 23.55
N LEU A 265 -10.82 -19.26 22.21
CA LEU A 265 -11.35 -18.13 21.42
C LEU A 265 -12.84 -17.97 21.64
N ASN A 266 -13.59 -19.07 21.69
CA ASN A 266 -15.02 -19.04 21.97
C ASN A 266 -15.30 -18.44 23.36
N ASN A 267 -14.57 -18.84 24.38
CA ASN A 267 -14.71 -18.30 25.75
C ASN A 267 -14.40 -16.81 25.81
N MET A 268 -13.43 -16.33 25.03
CA MET A 268 -13.12 -14.90 24.95
C MET A 268 -14.27 -14.11 24.28
N ILE A 269 -14.83 -14.64 23.20
CA ILE A 269 -15.82 -13.95 22.38
C ILE A 269 -17.26 -14.08 22.95
N SER A 270 -17.53 -15.14 23.70
CA SER A 270 -18.84 -15.35 24.35
C SER A 270 -19.27 -14.18 25.26
N ASN A 271 -18.31 -13.35 25.69
CA ASN A 271 -18.56 -12.17 26.50
C ASN A 271 -18.89 -10.89 25.69
N PHE A 272 -18.93 -10.94 24.34
CA PHE A 272 -19.06 -9.77 23.45
C PHE A 272 -20.53 -9.47 23.05
N GLY A 273 -21.48 -9.70 23.92
CA GLY A 273 -22.89 -9.41 23.66
C GLY A 273 -23.66 -10.59 23.03
N SER A 274 -24.65 -10.31 22.18
CA SER A 274 -25.48 -11.33 21.54
C SER A 274 -24.69 -12.17 20.52
N THR A 275 -25.24 -13.31 20.12
CA THR A 275 -24.65 -14.22 19.13
C THR A 275 -24.40 -13.53 17.78
N ASP A 276 -25.26 -12.59 17.38
CA ASP A 276 -25.10 -11.82 16.14
C ASP A 276 -23.94 -10.85 16.24
N VAL A 277 -23.82 -10.11 17.36
CA VAL A 277 -22.67 -9.23 17.64
C VAL A 277 -21.37 -10.03 17.66
N GLN A 278 -21.33 -11.19 18.31
CA GLN A 278 -20.15 -12.07 18.33
C GLN A 278 -19.72 -12.46 16.92
N SER A 279 -20.68 -12.83 16.07
CA SER A 279 -20.42 -13.21 14.67
C SER A 279 -19.85 -12.03 13.86
N GLU A 280 -20.40 -10.85 14.05
CA GLU A 280 -19.91 -9.64 13.36
C GLU A 280 -18.50 -9.23 13.86
N VAL A 281 -18.25 -9.30 15.16
CA VAL A 281 -16.92 -9.04 15.73
C VAL A 281 -15.88 -9.99 15.17
N ILE A 282 -16.18 -11.29 15.06
CA ILE A 282 -15.28 -12.27 14.46
C ILE A 282 -14.93 -11.87 13.01
N ASN A 283 -15.94 -11.50 12.22
CA ASN A 283 -15.74 -11.09 10.83
C ASN A 283 -14.89 -9.81 10.71
N ILE A 284 -15.11 -8.83 11.61
CA ILE A 284 -14.32 -7.59 11.65
C ILE A 284 -12.85 -7.86 12.01
N LEU A 285 -12.60 -8.73 13.01
CA LEU A 285 -11.24 -9.05 13.46
C LEU A 285 -10.42 -9.83 12.42
N PHE A 286 -11.09 -10.54 11.52
CA PHE A 286 -10.43 -11.36 10.53
C PHE A 286 -9.68 -10.54 9.46
N LEU A 287 -10.21 -9.39 9.05
CA LEU A 287 -9.59 -8.57 8.01
C LEU A 287 -8.23 -7.98 8.44
N PRO A 288 -8.07 -7.38 9.62
CA PRO A 288 -6.74 -7.00 10.11
C PRO A 288 -5.79 -8.19 10.24
N LEU A 289 -6.30 -9.38 10.62
CA LEU A 289 -5.46 -10.58 10.75
C LEU A 289 -4.87 -11.01 9.41
N ILE A 290 -5.69 -11.13 8.36
CA ILE A 290 -5.21 -11.51 7.03
C ILE A 290 -4.29 -10.43 6.44
N TRP A 291 -4.55 -9.15 6.75
CA TRP A 291 -3.74 -8.04 6.31
C TRP A 291 -2.37 -8.01 6.99
N ALA A 292 -2.30 -8.28 8.31
CA ALA A 292 -1.04 -8.45 9.02
C ALA A 292 -0.22 -9.62 8.45
N PHE A 293 -0.87 -10.75 8.20
CA PHE A 293 -0.25 -11.93 7.58
C PHE A 293 0.34 -11.62 6.20
N PHE A 294 -0.42 -10.91 5.34
CA PHE A 294 0.06 -10.43 4.04
C PHE A 294 1.34 -9.60 4.17
N HIS A 295 1.38 -8.63 5.09
CA HIS A 295 2.54 -7.78 5.30
C HIS A 295 3.75 -8.52 5.85
N ILE A 296 3.56 -9.51 6.73
CA ILE A 296 4.66 -10.36 7.24
C ILE A 296 5.36 -11.07 6.07
N ILE A 297 4.60 -11.69 5.17
CA ILE A 297 5.16 -12.39 4.01
C ILE A 297 5.88 -11.40 3.08
N LYS A 298 5.26 -10.25 2.81
CA LYS A 298 5.86 -9.20 2.00
C LYS A 298 7.24 -8.77 2.55
N VAL A 299 7.35 -8.56 3.86
CA VAL A 299 8.62 -8.21 4.53
C VAL A 299 9.68 -9.28 4.35
N LEU A 300 9.32 -10.53 4.59
CA LEU A 300 10.26 -11.66 4.53
C LEU A 300 10.87 -11.85 3.13
N PHE A 301 10.07 -11.64 2.08
CA PHE A 301 10.49 -11.96 0.71
C PHE A 301 10.97 -10.75 -0.11
N SER A 302 10.70 -9.50 0.28
CA SER A 302 11.08 -8.32 -0.52
C SER A 302 12.59 -8.21 -0.77
N THR A 303 13.42 -8.39 0.26
CA THR A 303 14.88 -8.32 0.12
C THR A 303 15.47 -9.45 -0.71
N PRO A 304 15.11 -10.74 -0.48
CA PRO A 304 15.57 -11.85 -1.32
C PRO A 304 15.20 -11.70 -2.80
N MET A 305 13.99 -11.23 -3.10
CA MET A 305 13.55 -11.07 -4.50
C MET A 305 14.23 -9.89 -5.19
N GLY A 306 14.51 -8.82 -4.47
CA GLY A 306 15.37 -7.74 -4.96
C GLY A 306 16.77 -8.25 -5.35
N ALA A 307 17.42 -9.02 -4.50
CA ALA A 307 18.72 -9.63 -4.78
C ALA A 307 18.66 -10.65 -5.94
N LEU A 308 17.58 -11.41 -6.06
CA LEU A 308 17.35 -12.31 -7.19
C LEU A 308 17.30 -11.54 -8.50
N SER A 309 16.65 -10.36 -8.52
CA SER A 309 16.54 -9.53 -9.73
C SER A 309 17.89 -9.04 -10.25
N ASP A 310 18.85 -8.81 -9.34
CA ASP A 310 20.22 -8.45 -9.71
C ASP A 310 20.95 -9.60 -10.42
N ARG A 311 20.60 -10.85 -10.13
CA ARG A 311 21.25 -12.06 -10.66
C ARG A 311 20.65 -12.53 -11.98
N ILE A 312 19.32 -12.70 -12.05
CA ILE A 312 18.65 -13.32 -13.21
C ILE A 312 18.07 -12.31 -14.21
N GLY A 313 18.15 -11.00 -13.90
CA GLY A 313 17.62 -9.91 -14.71
C GLY A 313 16.31 -9.36 -14.18
N ARG A 314 16.14 -8.04 -14.28
CA ARG A 314 14.99 -7.34 -13.69
C ARG A 314 13.69 -7.64 -14.42
N LYS A 315 13.72 -7.66 -15.76
CA LYS A 315 12.56 -7.95 -16.61
C LYS A 315 11.94 -9.32 -16.29
N LYS A 316 12.78 -10.34 -16.08
CA LYS A 316 12.32 -11.70 -15.74
C LYS A 316 11.59 -11.68 -14.38
N VAL A 317 12.16 -11.01 -13.38
CA VAL A 317 11.57 -10.96 -12.04
C VAL A 317 10.26 -10.16 -12.06
N ILE A 318 10.19 -9.03 -12.77
CA ILE A 318 8.95 -8.26 -12.95
C ILE A 318 7.86 -9.12 -13.61
N ASN A 319 8.18 -9.79 -14.72
CA ASN A 319 7.21 -10.65 -15.41
C ASN A 319 6.73 -11.80 -14.52
N SER A 320 7.61 -12.40 -13.72
CA SER A 320 7.21 -13.43 -12.75
C SER A 320 6.27 -12.86 -11.68
N GLY A 321 6.55 -11.65 -11.17
CA GLY A 321 5.68 -10.97 -10.23
C GLY A 321 4.30 -10.66 -10.83
N TRP A 322 4.26 -10.14 -12.05
CA TRP A 322 3.00 -9.87 -12.76
C TRP A 322 2.23 -11.16 -13.09
N ALA A 323 2.93 -12.26 -13.38
CA ALA A 323 2.31 -13.57 -13.56
C ALA A 323 1.67 -14.07 -12.26
N ILE A 324 2.35 -13.93 -11.13
CA ILE A 324 1.77 -14.21 -9.80
C ILE A 324 0.50 -13.38 -9.59
N TYR A 325 0.57 -12.06 -9.85
CA TYR A 325 -0.59 -11.18 -9.78
C TYR A 325 -1.77 -11.69 -10.63
N ALA A 326 -1.52 -11.96 -11.91
CA ALA A 326 -2.54 -12.42 -12.84
C ALA A 326 -3.21 -13.73 -12.40
N VAL A 327 -2.42 -14.68 -11.91
CA VAL A 327 -2.92 -15.97 -11.39
C VAL A 327 -3.76 -15.75 -10.12
N VAL A 328 -3.31 -14.90 -9.20
CA VAL A 328 -4.07 -14.58 -7.98
C VAL A 328 -5.39 -13.90 -8.30
N TYR A 329 -5.40 -12.92 -9.20
CA TYR A 329 -6.64 -12.25 -9.63
C TYR A 329 -7.58 -13.21 -10.37
N ALA A 330 -7.05 -14.10 -11.21
CA ALA A 330 -7.85 -15.17 -11.82
C ALA A 330 -8.43 -16.12 -10.76
N ALA A 331 -7.66 -16.47 -9.72
CA ALA A 331 -8.17 -17.30 -8.62
C ALA A 331 -9.24 -16.58 -7.78
N PHE A 332 -9.07 -15.27 -7.49
CA PHE A 332 -10.10 -14.47 -6.82
C PHE A 332 -11.39 -14.33 -7.66
N SER A 333 -11.27 -14.31 -8.99
CA SER A 333 -12.44 -14.31 -9.88
C SER A 333 -13.25 -15.61 -9.76
N LEU A 334 -12.59 -16.73 -9.46
CA LEU A 334 -13.20 -18.04 -9.30
C LEU A 334 -13.63 -18.38 -7.87
N LEU A 335 -13.41 -17.48 -6.90
CA LEU A 335 -13.66 -17.75 -5.49
C LEU A 335 -15.13 -18.10 -5.20
N VAL A 336 -16.08 -17.58 -5.99
CA VAL A 336 -17.53 -17.89 -5.86
C VAL A 336 -17.84 -19.37 -6.09
N PHE A 337 -17.02 -20.08 -6.89
CA PHE A 337 -17.20 -21.51 -7.19
C PHE A 337 -16.55 -22.43 -6.16
N ILE A 338 -15.80 -21.88 -5.21
CA ILE A 338 -15.10 -22.64 -4.18
C ILE A 338 -16.08 -22.92 -3.02
N PRO A 339 -16.19 -24.18 -2.57
CA PRO A 339 -17.04 -24.53 -1.44
C PRO A 339 -16.71 -23.69 -0.19
N SER A 340 -17.75 -23.22 0.51
CA SER A 340 -17.59 -22.31 1.66
C SER A 340 -16.65 -22.84 2.75
N GLY A 341 -16.62 -24.15 2.97
CA GLY A 341 -15.75 -24.78 3.98
C GLY A 341 -14.25 -24.61 3.75
N ILE A 342 -13.82 -24.40 2.50
CA ILE A 342 -12.38 -24.24 2.15
C ILE A 342 -12.03 -22.83 1.66
N GLN A 343 -13.02 -21.92 1.55
CA GLN A 343 -12.75 -20.54 1.08
C GLN A 343 -11.73 -19.82 1.95
N ILE A 344 -11.75 -20.01 3.27
CA ILE A 344 -10.85 -19.32 4.19
C ILE A 344 -9.40 -19.77 4.01
N PRO A 345 -9.06 -21.07 4.06
CA PRO A 345 -7.69 -21.51 3.75
C PRO A 345 -7.20 -21.06 2.37
N VAL A 346 -8.07 -21.13 1.36
CA VAL A 346 -7.75 -20.67 -0.01
C VAL A 346 -7.46 -19.17 -0.01
N THR A 347 -8.23 -18.38 0.70
CA THR A 347 -8.02 -16.93 0.78
C THR A 347 -6.68 -16.60 1.45
N PHE A 348 -6.33 -17.24 2.57
CA PHE A 348 -5.00 -17.07 3.18
C PHE A 348 -3.87 -17.46 2.23
N PHE A 349 -4.00 -18.57 1.53
CA PHE A 349 -3.04 -18.99 0.53
C PHE A 349 -2.91 -17.95 -0.60
N LEU A 350 -4.02 -17.44 -1.11
CA LEU A 350 -4.00 -16.42 -2.16
C LEU A 350 -3.36 -15.11 -1.68
N PHE A 351 -3.60 -14.68 -0.43
CA PHE A 351 -2.92 -13.50 0.14
C PHE A 351 -1.42 -13.74 0.33
N ALA A 352 -1.01 -14.96 0.72
CA ALA A 352 0.40 -15.32 0.78
C ALA A 352 1.08 -15.21 -0.59
N VAL A 353 0.45 -15.78 -1.63
CA VAL A 353 0.95 -15.72 -3.01
C VAL A 353 0.91 -14.28 -3.54
N TYR A 354 -0.13 -13.51 -3.21
CA TYR A 354 -0.24 -12.10 -3.57
C TYR A 354 0.87 -11.23 -2.96
N ALA A 355 1.26 -11.52 -1.72
CA ALA A 355 2.39 -10.83 -1.08
C ALA A 355 3.70 -11.02 -1.86
N LEU A 356 3.89 -12.17 -2.49
CA LEU A 356 5.06 -12.43 -3.34
C LEU A 356 5.07 -11.53 -4.59
N TYR A 357 3.90 -11.23 -5.19
CA TYR A 357 3.84 -10.26 -6.29
C TYR A 357 4.54 -8.94 -5.90
N TYR A 358 4.22 -8.37 -4.75
CA TYR A 358 4.88 -7.15 -4.27
C TYR A 358 6.37 -7.34 -4.02
N ALA A 359 6.75 -8.46 -3.44
CA ALA A 359 8.15 -8.78 -3.20
C ALA A 359 8.98 -8.83 -4.49
N PHE A 360 8.39 -9.34 -5.58
CA PHE A 360 9.02 -9.43 -6.90
C PHE A 360 9.08 -8.08 -7.61
N THR A 361 8.07 -7.21 -7.44
CA THR A 361 7.89 -6.02 -8.30
C THR A 361 8.30 -4.71 -7.65
N GLU A 362 7.96 -4.44 -6.38
CA GLU A 362 8.04 -3.11 -5.77
C GLU A 362 9.45 -2.48 -5.82
N GLY A 363 10.49 -3.24 -5.52
CA GLY A 363 11.87 -2.79 -5.63
C GLY A 363 12.44 -2.91 -7.05
N THR A 364 12.06 -4.00 -7.73
CA THR A 364 12.62 -4.37 -9.03
C THR A 364 12.19 -3.41 -10.15
N GLU A 365 10.92 -2.95 -10.15
CA GLU A 365 10.42 -1.97 -11.12
C GLU A 365 11.15 -0.63 -11.01
N LYS A 366 11.39 -0.16 -9.79
CA LYS A 366 12.18 1.07 -9.56
C LYS A 366 13.61 0.91 -10.04
N ALA A 367 14.24 -0.22 -9.74
CA ALA A 367 15.57 -0.52 -10.21
C ALA A 367 15.64 -0.62 -11.75
N PHE A 368 14.61 -1.20 -12.38
CA PHE A 368 14.50 -1.27 -13.84
C PHE A 368 14.40 0.11 -14.49
N VAL A 369 13.59 1.02 -13.93
CA VAL A 369 13.55 2.44 -14.35
C VAL A 369 14.93 3.09 -14.27
N ALA A 370 15.65 2.89 -13.16
CA ALA A 370 16.98 3.46 -12.98
C ALA A 370 18.00 2.92 -13.99
N ASP A 371 17.89 1.63 -14.34
CA ASP A 371 18.80 0.97 -15.29
C ASP A 371 18.51 1.37 -16.75
N MET A 372 17.29 1.81 -17.07
CA MET A 372 16.91 2.22 -18.43
C MET A 372 17.38 3.62 -18.82
N VAL A 373 17.82 4.45 -17.89
CA VAL A 373 18.11 5.85 -18.15
C VAL A 373 19.48 6.28 -17.62
N GLN A 374 20.02 7.36 -18.19
CA GLN A 374 21.23 8.00 -17.69
C GLN A 374 20.96 8.71 -16.35
N ASP A 375 22.00 8.89 -15.55
CA ASP A 375 21.89 9.43 -14.19
C ASP A 375 21.24 10.81 -14.14
N GLU A 376 21.55 11.67 -15.12
CA GLU A 376 21.01 13.03 -15.26
C GLU A 376 19.49 13.05 -15.52
N LYS A 377 18.94 11.99 -16.12
CA LYS A 377 17.51 11.87 -16.46
C LYS A 377 16.72 11.03 -15.45
N ARG A 378 17.38 10.48 -14.43
CA ARG A 378 16.78 9.49 -13.51
C ARG A 378 15.62 10.08 -12.70
N ALA A 379 15.75 11.32 -12.22
CA ALA A 379 14.67 11.99 -11.48
C ALA A 379 13.40 12.18 -12.36
N THR A 380 13.59 12.62 -13.61
CA THR A 380 12.49 12.78 -14.58
C THR A 380 11.88 11.43 -14.94
N ALA A 381 12.68 10.36 -15.09
CA ALA A 381 12.20 9.02 -15.38
C ALA A 381 11.33 8.46 -14.25
N PHE A 382 11.73 8.62 -12.99
CA PHE A 382 10.91 8.26 -11.83
C PHE A 382 9.63 9.10 -11.76
N GLY A 383 9.69 10.39 -12.11
CA GLY A 383 8.53 11.25 -12.21
C GLY A 383 7.51 10.74 -13.24
N LEU A 384 7.97 10.41 -14.46
CA LEU A 384 7.13 9.85 -15.52
C LEU A 384 6.58 8.46 -15.16
N PHE A 385 7.37 7.62 -14.50
CA PHE A 385 6.94 6.32 -14.00
C PHE A 385 5.80 6.46 -12.98
N ASN A 386 5.97 7.31 -11.95
CA ASN A 386 4.91 7.57 -10.97
C ASN A 386 3.69 8.25 -11.60
N PHE A 387 3.90 9.12 -12.60
CA PHE A 387 2.81 9.75 -13.35
C PHE A 387 1.98 8.73 -14.14
N ALA A 388 2.63 7.77 -14.82
CA ALA A 388 1.95 6.70 -15.55
C ALA A 388 1.09 5.82 -14.61
N ILE A 389 1.63 5.46 -13.43
CA ILE A 389 0.88 4.74 -12.39
C ILE A 389 -0.30 5.59 -11.88
N GLY A 390 -0.06 6.86 -11.53
CA GLY A 390 -1.11 7.75 -11.03
C GLY A 390 -2.22 8.00 -12.03
N LEU A 391 -1.90 8.11 -13.32
CA LEU A 391 -2.87 8.29 -14.39
C LEU A 391 -3.77 7.04 -14.56
N GLY A 392 -3.22 5.85 -14.35
CA GLY A 392 -3.95 4.58 -14.42
C GLY A 392 -4.77 4.26 -13.17
N ALA A 393 -4.35 4.73 -11.99
CA ALA A 393 -4.89 4.29 -10.71
C ALA A 393 -6.37 4.66 -10.50
N LEU A 394 -6.79 5.89 -10.87
CA LEU A 394 -8.19 6.30 -10.75
C LEU A 394 -9.10 5.51 -11.70
N PRO A 395 -8.85 5.48 -13.02
CA PRO A 395 -9.70 4.68 -13.90
C PRO A 395 -9.68 3.19 -13.55
N ALA A 396 -8.55 2.62 -13.14
CA ALA A 396 -8.47 1.23 -12.69
C ALA A 396 -9.47 0.95 -11.56
N SER A 397 -9.42 1.72 -10.49
CA SER A 397 -10.25 1.51 -9.31
C SER A 397 -11.73 1.81 -9.58
N VAL A 398 -12.04 2.83 -10.38
CA VAL A 398 -13.43 3.18 -10.75
C VAL A 398 -14.03 2.11 -11.67
N ILE A 399 -13.30 1.66 -12.71
CA ILE A 399 -13.76 0.60 -13.61
C ILE A 399 -13.97 -0.70 -12.82
N PHE A 400 -13.03 -1.07 -11.96
CA PHE A 400 -13.14 -2.26 -11.14
C PHE A 400 -14.37 -2.20 -10.22
N GLY A 401 -14.56 -1.09 -9.50
CA GLY A 401 -15.72 -0.89 -8.62
C GLY A 401 -17.04 -0.89 -9.38
N PHE A 402 -17.07 -0.28 -10.59
CA PHE A 402 -18.23 -0.31 -11.47
C PHE A 402 -18.57 -1.75 -11.94
N LEU A 403 -17.59 -2.47 -12.47
CA LEU A 403 -17.77 -3.87 -12.89
C LEU A 403 -18.26 -4.72 -11.72
N TYR A 404 -17.63 -4.56 -10.56
CA TYR A 404 -17.99 -5.27 -9.35
C TYR A 404 -19.48 -5.04 -8.98
N SER A 405 -19.90 -3.78 -8.89
CA SER A 405 -21.25 -3.44 -8.49
C SER A 405 -22.30 -3.80 -9.56
N TYR A 406 -22.02 -3.47 -10.83
CA TYR A 406 -22.96 -3.73 -11.93
C TYR A 406 -23.27 -5.23 -12.09
N PHE A 407 -22.22 -6.06 -12.09
CA PHE A 407 -22.43 -7.50 -12.24
C PHE A 407 -22.97 -8.17 -10.96
N ASN A 408 -22.71 -7.58 -9.78
CA ASN A 408 -23.30 -8.08 -8.55
C ASN A 408 -24.82 -7.79 -8.47
N LEU A 409 -25.26 -6.66 -9.00
CA LEU A 409 -26.68 -6.32 -9.12
C LEU A 409 -27.40 -7.22 -10.13
N LYS A 410 -26.76 -7.52 -11.26
CA LYS A 410 -27.37 -8.31 -12.34
C LYS A 410 -27.32 -9.82 -12.07
N PHE A 411 -26.24 -10.28 -11.48
CA PHE A 411 -25.99 -11.69 -11.15
C PHE A 411 -25.39 -11.74 -9.74
N SER A 412 -26.25 -11.97 -8.74
CA SER A 412 -25.83 -11.98 -7.33
C SER A 412 -24.58 -12.83 -7.06
N GLY A 413 -23.56 -12.25 -6.44
CA GLY A 413 -22.28 -12.89 -6.12
C GLY A 413 -21.23 -12.89 -7.24
N PHE A 414 -21.57 -12.51 -8.48
CA PHE A 414 -20.64 -12.54 -9.63
C PHE A 414 -19.87 -11.24 -9.88
N GLY A 415 -20.14 -10.19 -9.11
CA GLY A 415 -19.44 -8.91 -9.27
C GLY A 415 -17.92 -9.06 -9.15
N GLY A 416 -17.46 -9.74 -8.11
CA GLY A 416 -16.03 -10.04 -7.94
C GLY A 416 -15.47 -10.89 -9.08
N THR A 417 -16.20 -11.89 -9.56
CA THR A 417 -15.76 -12.73 -10.70
C THR A 417 -15.38 -11.90 -11.91
N VAL A 418 -16.26 -10.98 -12.34
CA VAL A 418 -16.01 -10.17 -13.54
C VAL A 418 -14.88 -9.14 -13.29
N ALA A 419 -14.90 -8.46 -12.15
CA ALA A 419 -13.92 -7.42 -11.85
C ALA A 419 -12.50 -7.98 -11.72
N PHE A 420 -12.30 -9.08 -11.01
CA PHE A 420 -11.00 -9.74 -10.89
C PHE A 420 -10.53 -10.38 -12.21
N ALA A 421 -11.44 -10.97 -13.01
CA ALA A 421 -11.12 -11.47 -14.33
C ALA A 421 -10.61 -10.36 -15.26
N PHE A 422 -11.24 -9.18 -15.25
CA PHE A 422 -10.79 -8.00 -15.99
C PHE A 422 -9.35 -7.63 -15.61
N GLY A 423 -9.04 -7.56 -14.30
CA GLY A 423 -7.68 -7.27 -13.83
C GLY A 423 -6.66 -8.34 -14.27
N ALA A 424 -7.02 -9.63 -14.18
CA ALA A 424 -6.17 -10.73 -14.64
C ALA A 424 -5.87 -10.64 -16.14
N ILE A 425 -6.87 -10.37 -16.98
CA ILE A 425 -6.70 -10.24 -18.44
C ILE A 425 -5.73 -9.09 -18.77
N LEU A 426 -5.89 -7.91 -18.18
CA LEU A 426 -4.99 -6.78 -18.40
C LEU A 426 -3.57 -7.09 -17.93
N ALA A 427 -3.41 -7.80 -16.82
CA ALA A 427 -2.11 -8.25 -16.35
C ALA A 427 -1.45 -9.21 -17.35
N PHE A 428 -2.17 -10.20 -17.89
CA PHE A 428 -1.65 -11.10 -18.95
C PHE A 428 -1.23 -10.34 -20.21
N ILE A 429 -2.02 -9.38 -20.68
CA ILE A 429 -1.66 -8.54 -21.83
C ILE A 429 -0.37 -7.76 -21.52
N SER A 430 -0.27 -7.19 -20.31
CA SER A 430 0.92 -6.43 -19.89
C SER A 430 2.17 -7.30 -19.79
N ILE A 431 2.05 -8.54 -19.32
CA ILE A 431 3.14 -9.53 -19.31
C ILE A 431 3.62 -9.82 -20.74
N PHE A 432 2.68 -10.06 -21.66
CA PHE A 432 3.01 -10.29 -23.06
C PHE A 432 3.73 -9.08 -23.69
N MET A 433 3.22 -7.86 -23.44
CA MET A 433 3.86 -6.63 -23.91
C MET A 433 5.25 -6.43 -23.29
N MET A 434 5.38 -6.64 -21.98
CA MET A 434 6.67 -6.57 -21.30
C MET A 434 7.66 -7.57 -21.89
N ALA A 435 7.22 -8.79 -22.15
CA ALA A 435 8.06 -9.85 -22.72
C ALA A 435 8.55 -9.54 -24.14
N THR A 436 7.67 -8.98 -24.99
CA THR A 436 7.91 -8.82 -26.44
C THR A 436 8.43 -7.43 -26.81
N LEU A 437 7.91 -6.36 -26.21
CA LEU A 437 8.14 -4.99 -26.63
C LEU A 437 9.20 -4.26 -25.80
N VAL A 438 9.41 -4.66 -24.55
CA VAL A 438 10.38 -4.02 -23.65
C VAL A 438 11.67 -4.83 -23.60
N LYS A 439 12.81 -4.19 -23.84
CA LYS A 439 14.12 -4.83 -23.79
C LYS A 439 14.76 -4.66 -22.42
N GLU A 440 15.44 -5.71 -21.93
CA GLU A 440 16.31 -5.61 -20.76
C GLU A 440 17.42 -4.58 -21.02
N PRO A 441 17.64 -3.58 -20.14
CA PRO A 441 18.76 -2.68 -20.31
C PRO A 441 20.09 -3.44 -20.18
N MET A 442 21.06 -3.11 -21.04
CA MET A 442 22.39 -3.68 -20.93
C MET A 442 23.02 -3.27 -19.59
N LYS A 443 23.49 -4.26 -18.81
CA LYS A 443 24.25 -3.96 -17.60
C LYS A 443 25.44 -3.08 -18.00
N LYS A 444 25.56 -1.88 -17.43
CA LYS A 444 26.81 -1.12 -17.52
C LYS A 444 27.88 -1.99 -16.86
N ASN A 445 28.81 -2.52 -17.66
CA ASN A 445 30.00 -3.18 -17.14
C ASN A 445 30.73 -2.15 -16.27
N LEU A 446 30.54 -2.20 -14.96
CA LEU A 446 31.43 -1.51 -14.04
C LEU A 446 32.80 -2.18 -14.23
N PRO A 447 33.88 -1.41 -14.47
CA PRO A 447 35.19 -2.00 -14.44
C PRO A 447 35.38 -2.66 -13.07
N VAL A 448 35.68 -3.95 -13.10
CA VAL A 448 36.10 -4.71 -11.92
C VAL A 448 37.33 -3.97 -11.37
N LYS A 449 37.17 -3.30 -10.24
CA LYS A 449 38.27 -2.76 -9.43
C LYS A 449 38.67 -3.77 -8.38
#